data_fb67b8fdbfba45f33025dfb5d9f9b31b
#
_entry.id   fb67b8fdbfba45f33025dfb5d9f9b31b
#
_cell.length_a   1.000
_cell.length_b   1.000
_cell.length_c   1.000
_cell.angle_alpha   90.00
_cell.angle_beta   90.00
_cell.angle_gamma   90.00
#
_symmetry.space_group_name_H-M   'P 1'
#
loop_
_entity.id
_entity.type
_entity.pdbx_description
1 polymer ?
#
loop_
_entity_poly.entity_id
_entity_poly.type
_entity_poly.pdbx_seq_one_letter_code
_entity_poly.pdbx_strand_id
1 'polypeptide(L)'
;MSGSLAADPAQRNEDYDRLTVEIIERVCGRTAVSVDLGAGVGEITQHLVRVAPEGNHFAVEPLPALADELADRLPSVTVVRAAAADAAGRHSFVHVVSNPGYSGLRRRPYDRPTETLHEITVDTVRLDDVIPADVRVDLIKIDIEGGEVLALRGARDTLRRGRPLIVFEHGGDNVMREYGTTTDDLWSLLVEELGYQVFTLPAWLAGGRALSRAALTTALEQDWYFVADRAAGPATADQKGVD
;
A
#
# COMPACT_ATOMS: atom_id res chain seq x y z
N MET A 1 12.44 22.03 -0.02
CA MET A 1 13.42 21.62 1.02
C MET A 1 13.29 20.10 1.16
N SER A 2 14.29 19.33 0.70
CA SER A 2 14.32 17.88 0.88
C SER A 2 14.56 17.60 2.36
N GLY A 3 13.49 17.41 3.12
CA GLY A 3 13.59 17.02 4.51
C GLY A 3 14.09 15.58 4.59
N SER A 4 15.23 15.36 5.23
CA SER A 4 15.66 14.02 5.65
C SER A 4 14.62 13.46 6.61
N LEU A 5 14.25 12.19 6.45
CA LEU A 5 13.39 11.48 7.40
C LEU A 5 14.05 11.41 8.77
N ALA A 6 13.23 11.39 9.82
CA ALA A 6 13.72 11.28 11.19
C ALA A 6 14.49 9.99 11.43
N ALA A 7 15.49 10.02 12.32
CA ALA A 7 16.26 8.83 12.69
C ALA A 7 15.49 7.92 13.66
N ASP A 8 14.61 8.51 14.49
CA ASP A 8 13.74 7.76 15.40
C ASP A 8 12.62 7.05 14.63
N PRO A 9 12.42 5.71 14.79
CA PRO A 9 11.42 4.96 14.04
C PRO A 9 9.98 5.46 14.23
N ALA A 10 9.59 5.86 15.44
CA ALA A 10 8.23 6.36 15.70
C ALA A 10 7.98 7.67 14.94
N GLN A 11 8.92 8.62 15.03
CA GLN A 11 8.85 9.88 14.30
C GLN A 11 8.91 9.66 12.79
N ARG A 12 9.64 8.63 12.33
CA ARG A 12 9.72 8.29 10.92
C ARG A 12 8.40 7.73 10.39
N ASN A 13 7.64 6.97 11.17
CA ASN A 13 6.29 6.54 10.80
C ASN A 13 5.36 7.76 10.61
N GLU A 14 5.40 8.73 11.52
CA GLU A 14 4.66 10.00 11.34
C GLU A 14 5.08 10.76 10.08
N ASP A 15 6.39 10.74 9.74
CA ASP A 15 6.88 11.32 8.49
C ASP A 15 6.33 10.57 7.27
N TYR A 16 6.29 9.24 7.27
CA TYR A 16 5.71 8.45 6.17
C TYR A 16 4.23 8.72 6.00
N ASP A 17 3.45 8.79 7.09
CA ASP A 17 2.04 9.13 7.04
C ASP A 17 1.83 10.51 6.42
N ARG A 18 2.59 11.51 6.88
CA ARG A 18 2.56 12.87 6.33
C ARG A 18 2.92 12.92 4.84
N LEU A 19 3.96 12.19 4.42
CA LEU A 19 4.39 12.13 3.02
C LEU A 19 3.37 11.36 2.17
N THR A 20 2.75 10.31 2.69
CA THR A 20 1.67 9.58 2.02
C THR A 20 0.47 10.50 1.78
N VAL A 21 0.09 11.29 2.78
CA VAL A 21 -0.94 12.32 2.65
C VAL A 21 -0.60 13.34 1.56
N GLU A 22 0.64 13.84 1.52
CA GLU A 22 1.10 14.77 0.48
C GLU A 22 1.04 14.14 -0.93
N ILE A 23 1.38 12.86 -1.04
CA ILE A 23 1.28 12.11 -2.30
C ILE A 23 -0.19 11.99 -2.74
N ILE A 24 -1.10 11.62 -1.82
CA ILE A 24 -2.54 11.54 -2.07
C ILE A 24 -3.07 12.87 -2.60
N GLU A 25 -2.75 13.98 -1.93
CA GLU A 25 -3.18 15.32 -2.33
C GLU A 25 -2.65 15.74 -3.71
N ARG A 26 -1.45 15.26 -4.08
CA ARG A 26 -0.85 15.54 -5.39
C ARG A 26 -1.45 14.73 -6.53
N VAL A 27 -1.84 13.47 -6.25
CA VAL A 27 -2.24 12.50 -7.27
C VAL A 27 -3.76 12.42 -7.44
N CYS A 28 -4.50 12.49 -6.33
CA CYS A 28 -5.94 12.26 -6.34
C CYS A 28 -6.71 13.53 -6.68
N GLY A 29 -7.42 13.51 -7.81
CA GLY A 29 -8.48 14.47 -8.11
C GLY A 29 -9.77 14.10 -7.36
N ARG A 30 -10.78 14.97 -7.41
CA ARG A 30 -12.07 14.81 -6.69
C ARG A 30 -12.83 13.51 -6.97
N THR A 31 -12.59 12.90 -8.14
CA THR A 31 -13.25 11.68 -8.62
C THR A 31 -12.31 10.46 -8.60
N ALA A 32 -11.13 10.58 -7.98
CA ALA A 32 -10.13 9.51 -7.97
C ALA A 32 -10.67 8.25 -7.29
N VAL A 33 -10.32 7.11 -7.87
CA VAL A 33 -10.61 5.79 -7.30
C VAL A 33 -9.38 5.31 -6.54
N SER A 34 -9.57 4.94 -5.27
CA SER A 34 -8.46 4.51 -4.42
C SER A 34 -8.72 3.20 -3.71
N VAL A 35 -7.63 2.53 -3.36
CA VAL A 35 -7.63 1.29 -2.57
C VAL A 35 -6.67 1.45 -1.41
N ASP A 36 -7.10 1.06 -0.20
CA ASP A 36 -6.29 1.00 1.00
C ASP A 36 -6.24 -0.45 1.50
N LEU A 37 -5.11 -1.12 1.32
CA LEU A 37 -4.88 -2.49 1.77
C LEU A 37 -4.18 -2.45 3.13
N GLY A 38 -4.82 -3.02 4.15
CA GLY A 38 -4.43 -2.86 5.55
C GLY A 38 -4.91 -1.51 6.08
N ALA A 39 -6.21 -1.26 5.95
CA ALA A 39 -6.78 0.05 6.30
C ALA A 39 -6.74 0.36 7.80
N GLY A 40 -6.66 -0.65 8.66
CA GLY A 40 -6.59 -0.50 10.11
C GLY A 40 -7.73 0.36 10.65
N VAL A 41 -7.36 1.38 11.43
CA VAL A 41 -8.33 2.35 11.94
C VAL A 41 -8.83 3.35 10.88
N GLY A 42 -8.31 3.29 9.64
CA GLY A 42 -8.80 4.03 8.47
C GLY A 42 -8.38 5.51 8.42
N GLU A 43 -7.25 5.89 8.98
CA GLU A 43 -6.75 7.27 8.91
C GLU A 43 -6.46 7.67 7.45
N ILE A 44 -5.75 6.83 6.70
CA ILE A 44 -5.47 7.06 5.29
C ILE A 44 -6.75 6.95 4.46
N THR A 45 -7.61 5.96 4.72
CA THR A 45 -8.91 5.84 4.05
C THR A 45 -9.75 7.11 4.21
N GLN A 46 -9.84 7.66 5.41
CA GLN A 46 -10.56 8.92 5.67
C GLN A 46 -9.97 10.09 4.89
N HIS A 47 -8.64 10.14 4.75
CA HIS A 47 -7.96 11.17 3.99
C HIS A 47 -8.27 11.06 2.50
N LEU A 48 -8.27 9.84 1.95
CA LEU A 48 -8.66 9.56 0.56
C LEU A 48 -10.08 10.05 0.25
N VAL A 49 -11.06 9.72 1.11
CA VAL A 49 -12.45 10.19 0.99
C VAL A 49 -12.52 11.73 1.03
N ARG A 50 -11.74 12.37 1.89
CA ARG A 50 -11.71 13.84 1.99
C ARG A 50 -11.18 14.50 0.72
N VAL A 51 -10.13 13.95 0.13
CA VAL A 51 -9.47 14.49 -1.08
C VAL A 51 -10.31 14.21 -2.34
N ALA A 52 -10.89 13.02 -2.42
CA ALA A 52 -11.67 12.57 -3.57
C ALA A 52 -13.13 12.23 -3.19
N PRO A 53 -13.94 13.22 -2.75
CA PRO A 53 -15.28 12.97 -2.22
C PRO A 53 -16.30 12.49 -3.26
N GLU A 54 -15.97 12.54 -4.53
CA GLU A 54 -16.79 12.06 -5.67
C GLU A 54 -16.19 10.75 -6.25
N GLY A 55 -15.12 10.24 -5.65
CA GLY A 55 -14.45 9.03 -6.05
C GLY A 55 -15.06 7.75 -5.45
N ASN A 56 -14.56 6.62 -5.90
CA ASN A 56 -14.88 5.32 -5.30
C ASN A 56 -13.70 4.83 -4.47
N HIS A 57 -13.96 4.47 -3.22
CA HIS A 57 -12.92 4.05 -2.29
C HIS A 57 -13.16 2.63 -1.81
N PHE A 58 -12.10 1.84 -1.81
CA PHE A 58 -12.10 0.45 -1.33
C PHE A 58 -11.09 0.34 -0.18
N ALA A 59 -11.50 -0.27 0.92
CA ALA A 59 -10.64 -0.55 2.05
C ALA A 59 -10.68 -2.05 2.35
N VAL A 60 -9.52 -2.67 2.50
CA VAL A 60 -9.41 -4.09 2.83
C VAL A 60 -8.75 -4.21 4.21
N GLU A 61 -9.51 -4.75 5.18
CA GLU A 61 -9.07 -4.86 6.57
C GLU A 61 -9.48 -6.23 7.13
N PRO A 62 -8.53 -7.09 7.57
CA PRO A 62 -8.84 -8.43 8.05
C PRO A 62 -9.38 -8.49 9.48
N LEU A 63 -9.06 -7.53 10.35
CA LEU A 63 -9.52 -7.54 11.74
C LEU A 63 -11.00 -7.15 11.81
N PRO A 64 -11.91 -8.08 12.26
CA PRO A 64 -13.33 -7.84 12.17
C PRO A 64 -13.81 -6.55 12.85
N ALA A 65 -13.26 -6.26 14.05
CA ALA A 65 -13.65 -5.08 14.81
C ALA A 65 -13.27 -3.78 14.10
N LEU A 66 -12.07 -3.73 13.49
CA LEU A 66 -11.60 -2.55 12.74
C LEU A 66 -12.39 -2.38 11.44
N ALA A 67 -12.64 -3.47 10.71
CA ALA A 67 -13.43 -3.42 9.48
C ALA A 67 -14.86 -2.96 9.73
N ASP A 68 -15.51 -3.46 10.80
CA ASP A 68 -16.88 -3.08 11.17
C ASP A 68 -16.93 -1.58 11.59
N GLU A 69 -15.98 -1.12 12.42
CA GLU A 69 -15.85 0.30 12.81
C GLU A 69 -15.60 1.21 11.59
N LEU A 70 -14.73 0.77 10.68
CA LEU A 70 -14.44 1.53 9.47
C LEU A 70 -15.67 1.68 8.57
N ALA A 71 -16.44 0.59 8.38
CA ALA A 71 -17.68 0.61 7.59
C ALA A 71 -18.75 1.53 8.21
N ASP A 72 -18.89 1.52 9.53
CA ASP A 72 -19.83 2.39 10.24
C ASP A 72 -19.43 3.88 10.12
N ARG A 73 -18.14 4.16 10.23
CA ARG A 73 -17.61 5.53 10.20
C ARG A 73 -17.54 6.13 8.80
N LEU A 74 -17.25 5.33 7.78
CA LEU A 74 -17.08 5.76 6.39
C LEU A 74 -18.04 5.02 5.45
N PRO A 75 -19.36 5.29 5.49
CA PRO A 75 -20.37 4.55 4.71
C PRO A 75 -20.26 4.74 3.19
N SER A 76 -19.44 5.68 2.71
CA SER A 76 -19.11 5.87 1.29
C SER A 76 -17.98 4.96 0.80
N VAL A 77 -17.33 4.21 1.69
CA VAL A 77 -16.22 3.31 1.37
C VAL A 77 -16.73 1.87 1.27
N THR A 78 -16.32 1.17 0.24
CA THR A 78 -16.52 -0.29 0.17
C THR A 78 -15.48 -0.98 1.05
N VAL A 79 -15.89 -1.36 2.27
CA VAL A 79 -15.02 -2.08 3.20
C VAL A 79 -15.13 -3.58 2.97
N VAL A 80 -13.99 -4.24 2.75
CA VAL A 80 -13.85 -5.69 2.56
C VAL A 80 -13.15 -6.28 3.78
N ARG A 81 -13.89 -7.08 4.56
CA ARG A 81 -13.37 -7.75 5.75
C ARG A 81 -12.59 -9.01 5.38
N ALA A 82 -11.38 -8.82 4.90
CA ALA A 82 -10.46 -9.88 4.45
C ALA A 82 -9.02 -9.40 4.48
N ALA A 83 -8.06 -10.31 4.36
CA ALA A 83 -6.68 -9.99 4.06
C ALA A 83 -6.44 -10.03 2.54
N ALA A 84 -5.71 -9.08 2.01
CA ALA A 84 -5.31 -9.08 0.60
C ALA A 84 -4.24 -10.13 0.34
N ALA A 85 -4.42 -10.95 -0.71
CA ALA A 85 -3.52 -12.05 -1.06
C ALA A 85 -3.59 -12.36 -2.57
N ASP A 86 -2.82 -13.36 -3.01
CA ASP A 86 -2.82 -13.85 -4.40
C ASP A 86 -3.90 -14.89 -4.69
N ALA A 87 -4.59 -15.37 -3.66
CA ALA A 87 -5.69 -16.32 -3.77
C ALA A 87 -6.78 -16.05 -2.73
N ALA A 88 -8.03 -16.25 -3.13
CA ALA A 88 -9.16 -16.27 -2.19
C ALA A 88 -9.17 -17.55 -1.37
N GLY A 89 -9.54 -17.45 -0.10
CA GLY A 89 -9.59 -18.58 0.82
C GLY A 89 -9.84 -18.18 2.26
N ARG A 90 -9.58 -19.11 3.18
CA ARG A 90 -9.61 -18.85 4.62
C ARG A 90 -8.28 -19.28 5.23
N HIS A 91 -7.64 -18.36 5.94
CA HIS A 91 -6.29 -18.56 6.46
C HIS A 91 -6.19 -18.15 7.93
N SER A 92 -5.22 -18.74 8.62
CA SER A 92 -4.78 -18.26 9.92
C SER A 92 -4.19 -16.86 9.78
N PHE A 93 -4.51 -16.02 10.75
CA PHE A 93 -4.07 -14.64 10.85
C PHE A 93 -3.61 -14.35 12.28
N VAL A 94 -2.45 -13.78 12.43
CA VAL A 94 -1.88 -13.41 13.73
C VAL A 94 -2.37 -12.01 14.08
N HIS A 95 -3.32 -11.91 15.00
CA HIS A 95 -3.76 -10.66 15.59
C HIS A 95 -2.82 -10.27 16.73
N VAL A 96 -2.09 -9.19 16.57
CA VAL A 96 -1.26 -8.58 17.62
C VAL A 96 -2.14 -7.63 18.43
N VAL A 97 -2.71 -8.12 19.53
CA VAL A 97 -3.71 -7.37 20.32
C VAL A 97 -3.12 -6.09 20.92
N SER A 98 -1.86 -6.15 21.36
CA SER A 98 -1.13 -5.02 21.93
C SER A 98 -0.71 -3.96 20.91
N ASN A 99 -0.66 -4.32 19.62
CA ASN A 99 -0.38 -3.44 18.50
C ASN A 99 -1.04 -3.97 17.21
N PRO A 100 -2.32 -3.68 16.95
CA PRO A 100 -3.06 -4.23 15.82
C PRO A 100 -2.41 -3.96 14.46
N GLY A 101 -1.65 -2.87 14.32
CA GLY A 101 -0.92 -2.54 13.10
C GLY A 101 0.13 -3.59 12.70
N TYR A 102 0.60 -4.41 13.66
CA TYR A 102 1.57 -5.48 13.39
C TYR A 102 0.94 -6.83 13.07
N SER A 103 -0.38 -6.85 12.86
CA SER A 103 -1.13 -8.07 12.58
C SER A 103 -0.97 -8.49 11.11
N GLY A 104 -0.83 -9.81 10.85
CA GLY A 104 -0.59 -10.29 9.49
C GLY A 104 -0.94 -11.77 9.30
N LEU A 105 -0.97 -12.23 8.05
CA LEU A 105 -1.17 -13.64 7.69
C LEU A 105 -0.04 -14.55 8.16
N ARG A 106 1.09 -13.98 8.56
CA ARG A 106 2.24 -14.69 9.10
C ARG A 106 2.76 -13.99 10.35
N ARG A 107 3.30 -14.77 11.26
CA ARG A 107 4.03 -14.21 12.38
C ARG A 107 5.34 -13.62 11.85
N ARG A 108 5.67 -12.41 12.30
CA ARG A 108 6.92 -11.71 11.98
C ARG A 108 7.78 -11.53 13.24
N PRO A 109 9.05 -11.20 13.13
CA PRO A 109 9.80 -10.65 14.25
C PRO A 109 9.18 -9.33 14.70
N TYR A 110 8.93 -9.17 16.02
CA TYR A 110 8.39 -7.93 16.59
C TYR A 110 9.48 -7.22 17.38
N ASP A 111 9.43 -5.91 17.37
CA ASP A 111 10.41 -5.06 18.07
C ASP A 111 10.28 -5.17 19.60
N ARG A 112 9.11 -5.60 20.08
CA ARG A 112 8.85 -5.82 21.51
C ARG A 112 8.78 -7.32 21.82
N PRO A 113 9.51 -7.79 22.85
CA PRO A 113 9.52 -9.22 23.20
C PRO A 113 8.21 -9.71 23.81
N THR A 114 7.28 -8.83 24.16
CA THR A 114 6.06 -9.12 24.95
C THR A 114 4.77 -8.74 24.21
N GLU A 115 4.68 -8.98 22.90
CA GLU A 115 3.41 -8.77 22.18
C GLU A 115 2.38 -9.84 22.56
N THR A 116 1.13 -9.42 22.75
CA THR A 116 0.01 -10.34 22.99
C THR A 116 -0.55 -10.77 21.65
N LEU A 117 -0.40 -12.07 21.34
CA LEU A 117 -0.78 -12.64 20.06
C LEU A 117 -2.02 -13.52 20.19
N HIS A 118 -3.01 -13.32 19.33
CA HIS A 118 -4.13 -14.24 19.15
C HIS A 118 -4.14 -14.73 17.71
N GLU A 119 -4.33 -16.02 17.53
CA GLU A 119 -4.53 -16.61 16.22
C GLU A 119 -6.02 -16.63 15.91
N ILE A 120 -6.42 -16.02 14.80
CA ILE A 120 -7.80 -15.99 14.31
C ILE A 120 -7.84 -16.52 12.88
N THR A 121 -9.03 -16.83 12.38
CA THR A 121 -9.23 -17.18 10.98
C THR A 121 -9.86 -16.00 10.25
N VAL A 122 -9.28 -15.58 9.13
CA VAL A 122 -9.78 -14.53 8.27
C VAL A 122 -9.98 -15.05 6.85
N ASP A 123 -10.86 -14.41 6.10
CA ASP A 123 -10.95 -14.62 4.66
C ASP A 123 -9.77 -13.90 3.96
N THR A 124 -9.32 -14.44 2.83
CA THR A 124 -8.37 -13.78 1.93
C THR A 124 -9.04 -13.50 0.60
N VAL A 125 -8.66 -12.39 -0.04
CA VAL A 125 -9.20 -11.97 -1.33
C VAL A 125 -8.09 -11.53 -2.28
N ARG A 126 -8.33 -11.73 -3.58
CA ARG A 126 -7.55 -11.07 -4.61
C ARG A 126 -8.16 -9.70 -4.89
N LEU A 127 -7.34 -8.68 -5.03
CA LEU A 127 -7.85 -7.36 -5.40
C LEU A 127 -8.57 -7.36 -6.76
N ASP A 128 -8.12 -8.19 -7.69
CA ASP A 128 -8.78 -8.38 -8.99
C ASP A 128 -10.23 -8.91 -8.91
N ASP A 129 -10.58 -9.59 -7.79
CA ASP A 129 -11.93 -10.09 -7.55
C ASP A 129 -12.80 -9.05 -6.78
N VAL A 130 -12.16 -8.05 -6.16
CA VAL A 130 -12.83 -6.96 -5.41
C VAL A 130 -13.15 -5.78 -6.31
N ILE A 131 -12.23 -5.39 -7.18
CA ILE A 131 -12.37 -4.21 -8.04
C ILE A 131 -13.10 -4.61 -9.33
N PRO A 132 -14.27 -4.01 -9.64
CA PRO A 132 -14.97 -4.27 -10.89
C PRO A 132 -14.09 -4.05 -12.12
N ALA A 133 -14.27 -4.90 -13.15
CA ALA A 133 -13.41 -4.92 -14.32
C ALA A 133 -13.43 -3.62 -15.16
N ASP A 134 -14.46 -2.82 -15.04
CA ASP A 134 -14.64 -1.52 -15.69
C ASP A 134 -14.08 -0.35 -14.86
N VAL A 135 -13.69 -0.61 -13.62
CA VAL A 135 -13.13 0.41 -12.72
C VAL A 135 -11.62 0.53 -12.91
N ARG A 136 -11.14 1.76 -13.10
CA ARG A 136 -9.72 2.11 -13.09
C ARG A 136 -9.35 2.71 -11.75
N VAL A 137 -8.37 2.13 -11.09
CA VAL A 137 -7.83 2.63 -9.82
C VAL A 137 -6.73 3.65 -10.12
N ASP A 138 -6.71 4.75 -9.39
CA ASP A 138 -5.73 5.84 -9.53
C ASP A 138 -4.61 5.73 -8.48
N LEU A 139 -4.94 5.23 -7.27
CA LEU A 139 -3.98 5.08 -6.17
C LEU A 139 -4.27 3.82 -5.36
N ILE A 140 -3.22 3.09 -4.99
CA ILE A 140 -3.27 1.99 -4.04
C ILE A 140 -2.26 2.26 -2.91
N LYS A 141 -2.70 2.21 -1.65
CA LYS A 141 -1.82 2.12 -0.49
C LYS A 141 -1.78 0.67 -0.04
N ILE A 142 -0.60 0.15 0.29
CA ILE A 142 -0.38 -1.22 0.75
C ILE A 142 0.49 -1.19 2.01
N ASP A 143 -0.06 -1.69 3.10
CA ASP A 143 0.61 -1.84 4.37
C ASP A 143 -0.04 -3.02 5.10
N ILE A 144 0.51 -4.18 4.88
CA ILE A 144 -0.08 -5.48 5.28
C ILE A 144 0.96 -6.44 5.86
N GLU A 145 2.04 -5.84 6.38
CA GLU A 145 2.98 -6.52 7.26
C GLU A 145 3.68 -7.74 6.63
N GLY A 146 4.16 -7.54 5.36
CA GLY A 146 4.99 -8.50 4.63
C GLY A 146 4.27 -9.26 3.51
N GLY A 147 2.95 -9.12 3.39
CA GLY A 147 2.13 -9.75 2.36
C GLY A 147 2.08 -9.01 1.01
N GLU A 148 2.85 -7.93 0.84
CA GLU A 148 2.74 -6.97 -0.27
C GLU A 148 2.88 -7.64 -1.64
N VAL A 149 3.85 -8.55 -1.81
CA VAL A 149 4.04 -9.27 -3.08
C VAL A 149 2.84 -10.18 -3.40
N LEU A 150 2.26 -10.84 -2.39
CA LEU A 150 1.07 -11.67 -2.59
C LEU A 150 -0.14 -10.80 -2.98
N ALA A 151 -0.36 -9.68 -2.29
CA ALA A 151 -1.42 -8.74 -2.64
C ALA A 151 -1.24 -8.16 -4.06
N LEU A 152 -0.03 -7.78 -4.43
CA LEU A 152 0.29 -7.30 -5.79
C LEU A 152 0.09 -8.39 -6.85
N ARG A 153 0.40 -9.66 -6.54
CA ARG A 153 0.10 -10.80 -7.43
C ARG A 153 -1.41 -10.98 -7.61
N GLY A 154 -2.19 -10.76 -6.56
CA GLY A 154 -3.66 -10.78 -6.59
C GLY A 154 -4.30 -9.54 -7.22
N ALA A 155 -3.51 -8.54 -7.58
CA ALA A 155 -3.94 -7.27 -8.16
C ALA A 155 -3.50 -7.07 -9.62
N ARG A 156 -2.90 -8.09 -10.26
CA ARG A 156 -2.23 -7.94 -11.56
C ARG A 156 -3.09 -7.30 -12.65
N ASP A 157 -4.34 -7.70 -12.76
CA ASP A 157 -5.23 -7.18 -13.79
C ASP A 157 -5.64 -5.74 -13.48
N THR A 158 -5.89 -5.42 -12.21
CA THR A 158 -6.14 -4.07 -11.72
C THR A 158 -4.94 -3.15 -12.00
N LEU A 159 -3.72 -3.62 -11.70
CA LEU A 159 -2.49 -2.88 -11.94
C LEU A 159 -2.22 -2.64 -13.44
N ARG A 160 -2.44 -3.65 -14.28
CA ARG A 160 -2.29 -3.50 -15.74
C ARG A 160 -3.30 -2.55 -16.34
N ARG A 161 -4.56 -2.62 -15.88
CA ARG A 161 -5.68 -1.84 -16.40
C ARG A 161 -5.61 -0.36 -16.00
N GLY A 162 -5.43 -0.09 -14.69
CA GLY A 162 -5.43 1.26 -14.13
C GLY A 162 -4.06 1.92 -14.14
N ARG A 163 -3.00 1.15 -13.94
CA ARG A 163 -1.64 1.62 -13.67
C ARG A 163 -1.61 2.67 -12.55
N PRO A 164 -2.23 2.34 -11.39
CA PRO A 164 -2.30 3.26 -10.26
C PRO A 164 -0.91 3.63 -9.75
N LEU A 165 -0.79 4.79 -9.12
CA LEU A 165 0.33 5.02 -8.22
C LEU A 165 0.18 4.10 -7.00
N ILE A 166 1.28 3.50 -6.56
CA ILE A 166 1.27 2.60 -5.41
C ILE A 166 2.18 3.18 -4.33
N VAL A 167 1.64 3.42 -3.13
CA VAL A 167 2.42 3.67 -1.92
C VAL A 167 2.43 2.37 -1.12
N PHE A 168 3.59 1.85 -0.79
CA PHE A 168 3.66 0.54 -0.14
C PHE A 168 4.73 0.48 0.94
N GLU A 169 4.42 -0.27 2.01
CA GLU A 169 5.40 -0.68 2.99
C GLU A 169 6.25 -1.84 2.45
N HIS A 170 7.48 -1.94 2.90
CA HIS A 170 8.37 -3.06 2.64
C HIS A 170 9.18 -3.39 3.89
N GLY A 171 8.74 -4.39 4.62
CA GLY A 171 9.34 -4.80 5.89
C GLY A 171 10.73 -5.47 5.78
N GLY A 172 11.33 -5.49 4.60
CA GLY A 172 12.59 -6.17 4.31
C GLY A 172 12.43 -7.69 4.12
N ASP A 173 13.50 -8.30 3.62
CA ASP A 173 13.50 -9.74 3.28
C ASP A 173 13.19 -10.66 4.47
N ASN A 174 13.53 -10.24 5.70
CA ASN A 174 13.27 -11.07 6.88
C ASN A 174 11.77 -11.28 7.12
N VAL A 175 10.95 -10.25 6.86
CA VAL A 175 9.49 -10.34 6.98
C VAL A 175 8.89 -11.03 5.75
N MET A 176 9.33 -10.64 4.55
CA MET A 176 8.81 -11.20 3.29
C MET A 176 9.04 -12.71 3.16
N ARG A 177 10.15 -13.23 3.68
CA ARG A 177 10.45 -14.68 3.68
C ARG A 177 9.43 -15.52 4.44
N GLU A 178 8.80 -14.96 5.47
CA GLU A 178 7.69 -15.64 6.17
C GLU A 178 6.49 -15.89 5.24
N TYR A 179 6.37 -15.05 4.20
CA TYR A 179 5.36 -15.17 3.13
C TYR A 179 5.88 -15.94 1.90
N GLY A 180 7.12 -16.46 1.93
CA GLY A 180 7.76 -17.14 0.80
C GLY A 180 8.09 -16.22 -0.36
N THR A 181 8.30 -14.93 -0.09
CA THR A 181 8.63 -13.89 -1.08
C THR A 181 9.90 -13.14 -0.68
N THR A 182 10.44 -12.36 -1.60
CA THR A 182 11.68 -11.59 -1.44
C THR A 182 11.56 -10.21 -2.08
N THR A 183 12.50 -9.31 -1.78
CA THR A 183 12.68 -8.04 -2.49
C THR A 183 12.86 -8.25 -4.00
N ASP A 184 13.52 -9.33 -4.41
CA ASP A 184 13.68 -9.68 -5.81
C ASP A 184 12.37 -10.05 -6.50
N ASP A 185 11.44 -10.73 -5.79
CA ASP A 185 10.09 -11.01 -6.30
C ASP A 185 9.30 -9.70 -6.49
N LEU A 186 9.40 -8.78 -5.53
CA LEU A 186 8.76 -7.46 -5.64
C LEU A 186 9.30 -6.68 -6.84
N TRP A 187 10.63 -6.63 -6.99
CA TRP A 187 11.27 -5.96 -8.13
C TRP A 187 10.84 -6.55 -9.46
N SER A 188 10.92 -7.88 -9.58
CA SER A 188 10.54 -8.58 -10.81
C SER A 188 9.08 -8.33 -11.18
N LEU A 189 8.17 -8.32 -10.20
CA LEU A 189 6.76 -8.05 -10.43
C LEU A 189 6.51 -6.58 -10.83
N LEU A 190 6.97 -5.63 -10.01
CA LEU A 190 6.66 -4.22 -10.23
C LEU A 190 7.42 -3.64 -11.41
N VAL A 191 8.74 -3.89 -11.49
CA VAL A 191 9.60 -3.21 -12.46
C VAL A 191 9.70 -3.99 -13.77
N GLU A 192 10.03 -5.29 -13.70
CA GLU A 192 10.31 -6.08 -14.90
C GLU A 192 9.02 -6.53 -15.59
N GLU A 193 7.97 -6.95 -14.85
CA GLU A 193 6.71 -7.42 -15.43
C GLU A 193 5.75 -6.27 -15.72
N LEU A 194 5.53 -5.35 -14.75
CA LEU A 194 4.50 -4.33 -14.81
C LEU A 194 5.00 -2.96 -15.29
N GLY A 195 6.32 -2.76 -15.37
CA GLY A 195 6.94 -1.55 -15.92
C GLY A 195 6.80 -0.31 -15.02
N TYR A 196 6.75 -0.51 -13.70
CA TYR A 196 6.82 0.56 -12.73
C TYR A 196 8.27 1.01 -12.49
N GLN A 197 8.41 2.20 -11.94
CA GLN A 197 9.63 2.71 -11.36
C GLN A 197 9.43 2.87 -9.85
N VAL A 198 10.42 2.50 -9.05
CA VAL A 198 10.34 2.56 -7.58
C VAL A 198 11.15 3.74 -7.06
N PHE A 199 10.60 4.44 -6.07
CA PHE A 199 11.19 5.63 -5.46
C PHE A 199 11.04 5.56 -3.93
N THR A 200 11.90 6.26 -3.19
CA THR A 200 11.54 6.67 -1.81
C THR A 200 10.48 7.78 -1.89
N LEU A 201 9.64 7.93 -0.85
CA LEU A 201 8.61 8.97 -0.82
C LEU A 201 9.19 10.38 -1.02
N PRO A 202 10.26 10.78 -0.31
CA PRO A 202 10.86 12.10 -0.51
C PRO A 202 11.40 12.30 -1.92
N ALA A 203 12.02 11.27 -2.52
CA ALA A 203 12.56 11.36 -3.87
C ALA A 203 11.44 11.55 -4.91
N TRP A 204 10.34 10.80 -4.80
CA TRP A 204 9.20 10.94 -5.70
C TRP A 204 8.58 12.34 -5.61
N LEU A 205 8.35 12.84 -4.39
CA LEU A 205 7.79 14.18 -4.14
C LEU A 205 8.67 15.30 -4.69
N ALA A 206 10.01 15.13 -4.64
CA ALA A 206 10.96 16.08 -5.18
C ALA A 206 11.17 15.98 -6.71
N GLY A 207 10.49 15.05 -7.40
CA GLY A 207 10.75 14.77 -8.83
C GLY A 207 12.12 14.16 -9.08
N GLY A 208 12.65 13.43 -8.11
CA GLY A 208 13.96 12.78 -8.15
C GLY A 208 13.98 11.54 -9.04
N ARG A 209 15.09 10.82 -8.99
CA ARG A 209 15.31 9.63 -9.82
C ARG A 209 14.74 8.37 -9.16
N ALA A 210 14.24 7.45 -9.98
CA ALA A 210 13.89 6.11 -9.56
C ALA A 210 15.13 5.35 -9.04
N LEU A 211 14.86 4.45 -8.10
CA LEU A 211 15.86 3.54 -7.57
C LEU A 211 16.22 2.48 -8.64
N SER A 212 17.49 2.11 -8.70
CA SER A 212 17.91 0.85 -9.32
C SER A 212 17.67 -0.29 -8.33
N ARG A 213 17.70 -1.56 -8.78
CA ARG A 213 17.58 -2.72 -7.91
C ARG A 213 18.58 -2.68 -6.74
N ALA A 214 19.85 -2.38 -7.03
CA ALA A 214 20.87 -2.25 -6.00
C ALA A 214 20.59 -1.07 -5.04
N ALA A 215 20.10 0.06 -5.56
CA ALA A 215 19.73 1.21 -4.73
C ALA A 215 18.53 0.93 -3.83
N LEU A 216 17.53 0.13 -4.28
CA LEU A 216 16.43 -0.33 -3.45
C LEU A 216 16.94 -1.17 -2.27
N THR A 217 17.83 -2.15 -2.53
CA THR A 217 18.43 -2.97 -1.47
C THR A 217 19.14 -2.11 -0.42
N THR A 218 19.88 -1.08 -0.85
CA THR A 218 20.54 -0.16 0.08
C THR A 218 19.53 0.73 0.82
N ALA A 219 18.47 1.20 0.15
CA ALA A 219 17.45 2.04 0.77
C ALA A 219 16.71 1.30 1.89
N LEU A 220 16.50 -0.01 1.76
CA LEU A 220 15.86 -0.87 2.77
C LEU A 220 16.62 -0.97 4.09
N GLU A 221 17.86 -0.53 4.16
CA GLU A 221 18.61 -0.42 5.44
C GLU A 221 18.07 0.74 6.31
N GLN A 222 17.36 1.70 5.70
CA GLN A 222 16.91 2.91 6.35
C GLN A 222 15.43 3.22 6.12
N ASP A 223 14.88 2.87 4.97
CA ASP A 223 13.51 3.18 4.56
C ASP A 223 12.68 1.90 4.47
N TRP A 224 11.40 2.01 4.85
CA TRP A 224 10.43 0.92 4.70
C TRP A 224 9.15 1.32 3.98
N TYR A 225 9.04 2.59 3.53
CA TYR A 225 7.96 3.02 2.64
C TYR A 225 8.49 3.51 1.31
N PHE A 226 7.82 3.10 0.23
CA PHE A 226 8.22 3.37 -1.14
C PHE A 226 7.01 3.76 -2.00
N VAL A 227 7.30 4.39 -3.12
CA VAL A 227 6.34 4.69 -4.18
C VAL A 227 6.72 3.88 -5.42
N ALA A 228 5.74 3.18 -6.00
CA ALA A 228 5.86 2.69 -7.36
C ALA A 228 4.96 3.54 -8.27
N ASP A 229 5.58 4.18 -9.26
CA ASP A 229 4.88 5.00 -10.25
C ASP A 229 5.21 4.48 -11.64
N ARG A 230 4.36 4.79 -12.62
CA ARG A 230 4.64 4.43 -14.01
C ARG A 230 5.91 5.15 -14.47
N ALA A 231 6.68 4.51 -15.33
CA ALA A 231 7.69 5.21 -16.09
C ALA A 231 7.00 6.41 -16.76
N ALA A 232 7.49 7.62 -16.56
CA ALA A 232 7.03 8.78 -17.30
C ALA A 232 7.18 8.43 -18.79
N GLY A 233 6.06 8.17 -19.48
CA GLY A 233 6.05 8.18 -20.92
C GLY A 233 6.61 9.55 -21.36
N PRO A 234 7.22 9.68 -22.54
CA PRO A 234 7.69 10.98 -23.01
C PRO A 234 6.56 11.97 -22.79
N ALA A 235 6.85 13.05 -22.06
CA ALA A 235 5.89 14.10 -21.83
C ALA A 235 5.31 14.46 -23.19
N THR A 236 4.03 14.14 -23.42
CA THR A 236 3.31 14.66 -24.58
C THR A 236 3.19 16.15 -24.32
N ALA A 237 4.13 16.89 -24.95
CA ALA A 237 4.02 18.31 -25.10
C ALA A 237 2.81 18.56 -26.03
N ASP A 238 1.61 18.56 -25.45
CA ASP A 238 0.45 19.20 -26.09
C ASP A 238 -0.73 19.22 -25.09
N GLN A 239 -0.82 20.33 -24.38
CA GLN A 239 -2.03 20.99 -23.99
C GLN A 239 -1.69 22.38 -23.40
N LYS A 240 -0.90 23.13 -24.16
CA LYS A 240 -0.97 24.59 -24.17
C LYS A 240 -1.47 25.01 -25.55
N GLY A 241 -2.67 25.37 -25.65
CA GLY A 241 -3.29 25.89 -26.89
C GLY A 241 -4.78 25.91 -26.72
N VAL A 242 -5.19 27.10 -26.45
CA VAL A 242 -5.99 28.03 -27.27
C VAL A 242 -7.47 27.97 -26.90
N ASP A 243 -7.91 28.95 -26.44
CA ASP A 243 -8.74 30.18 -26.43
C ASP A 243 -9.63 30.26 -25.21
#